data_79c6be6f3f3ed73c77540ba9490d3f10
#
_entry.id   79c6be6f3f3ed73c77540ba9490d3f10
#
_cell.length_a   1.000
_cell.length_b   1.000
_cell.length_c   1.000
_cell.angle_alpha   90.00
_cell.angle_beta   90.00
_cell.angle_gamma   90.00
#
_symmetry.space_group_name_H-M   'P 1'
#
loop_
_entity.id
_entity.type
_entity.pdbx_description
1 polymer ?
#
loop_
_entity_poly.entity_id
_entity_poly.type
_entity_poly.pdbx_seq_one_letter_code
_entity_poly.pdbx_strand_id
1 'polypeptide(L)'
;RNNDVALITIGKTSGEFADRYISDNFNLTAAEKKMISDVCAAFHKAGKKVIVVLNVCGVIETKSWIGGPDAVLTSWLPGQEGGNSVCDILTGKETPSGRLPMTWPVSYNDVPSKADFPTPDEISDDQLLEALKGFADVRTSGERKNFDYTEYNDGIYVGYRYYTTKNVPVSY
;
A
#
# COMPACT_ATOMS: atom_id res chain seq x y z
N ARG A 1 20.91 22.28 -6.46
CA ARG A 1 21.96 22.11 -7.50
C ARG A 1 23.15 21.29 -7.06
N ASN A 2 23.32 21.03 -5.74
CA ASN A 2 24.51 20.38 -5.17
C ASN A 2 24.19 19.00 -4.56
N ASN A 3 23.07 18.38 -4.87
CA ASN A 3 22.69 17.07 -4.35
C ASN A 3 22.89 16.01 -5.42
N ASP A 4 23.43 14.86 -5.07
CA ASP A 4 23.72 13.76 -5.98
C ASP A 4 22.58 12.73 -6.02
N VAL A 5 21.75 12.70 -4.99
CA VAL A 5 20.61 11.81 -4.87
C VAL A 5 19.38 12.60 -4.44
N ALA A 6 18.24 12.31 -5.05
CA ALA A 6 16.93 12.72 -4.54
C ALA A 6 16.32 11.60 -3.71
N LEU A 7 15.74 11.98 -2.58
CA LEU A 7 14.98 11.06 -1.74
C LEU A 7 13.51 11.53 -1.72
N ILE A 8 12.60 10.66 -2.11
CA ILE A 8 11.16 10.90 -2.09
C ILE A 8 10.54 9.96 -1.06
N THR A 9 9.79 10.50 -0.11
CA THR A 9 9.03 9.68 0.83
C THR A 9 7.56 9.69 0.46
N ILE A 10 6.96 8.50 0.34
CA ILE A 10 5.53 8.30 0.13
C ILE A 10 4.95 7.69 1.41
N GLY A 11 4.01 8.39 2.02
CA GLY A 11 3.28 7.93 3.21
C GLY A 11 1.82 7.62 2.88
N LYS A 12 1.31 6.52 3.42
CA LYS A 12 -0.12 6.17 3.36
C LYS A 12 -0.62 5.75 4.73
N THR A 13 -1.83 6.20 5.06
CA THR A 13 -2.48 5.88 6.33
C THR A 13 -2.97 4.43 6.39
N SER A 14 -3.19 3.91 7.61
CA SER A 14 -3.59 2.53 7.82
C SER A 14 -5.08 2.25 7.62
N GLY A 15 -5.93 3.29 7.60
CA GLY A 15 -7.38 3.09 7.56
C GLY A 15 -7.91 2.50 8.86
N GLU A 16 -7.52 3.04 10.01
CA GLU A 16 -8.06 2.63 11.31
C GLU A 16 -9.59 2.80 11.34
N PHE A 17 -10.31 1.78 11.80
CA PHE A 17 -11.78 1.66 11.80
C PHE A 17 -12.47 1.58 10.43
N ALA A 18 -11.75 1.59 9.33
CA ALA A 18 -12.28 1.44 7.99
C ALA A 18 -11.23 0.84 7.07
N ASP A 19 -11.66 0.15 6.04
CA ASP A 19 -10.75 -0.31 5.00
C ASP A 19 -10.16 0.86 4.21
N ARG A 20 -9.02 0.60 3.58
CA ARG A 20 -8.31 1.58 2.78
C ARG A 20 -9.05 1.82 1.47
N TYR A 21 -9.05 3.08 1.02
CA TYR A 21 -9.56 3.43 -0.29
C TYR A 21 -8.65 2.92 -1.41
N ILE A 22 -9.24 2.59 -2.55
CA ILE A 22 -8.47 2.29 -3.77
C ILE A 22 -7.88 3.60 -4.31
N SER A 23 -8.73 4.63 -4.46
CA SER A 23 -8.31 5.96 -4.87
C SER A 23 -7.45 6.62 -3.80
N ASP A 24 -6.35 7.21 -4.24
CA ASP A 24 -5.46 8.05 -3.42
C ASP A 24 -4.81 7.35 -2.20
N ASN A 25 -5.06 6.05 -2.00
CA ASN A 25 -4.40 5.25 -0.96
C ASN A 25 -3.73 3.99 -1.53
N PHE A 26 -4.48 3.00 -2.03
CA PHE A 26 -3.84 1.90 -2.78
C PHE A 26 -3.17 2.44 -4.05
N ASN A 27 -3.85 3.26 -4.83
CA ASN A 27 -3.24 4.02 -5.91
C ASN A 27 -2.58 5.29 -5.36
N LEU A 28 -1.45 5.68 -5.94
CA LEU A 28 -0.89 7.01 -5.69
C LEU A 28 -1.80 8.08 -6.30
N THR A 29 -1.87 9.23 -5.64
CA THR A 29 -2.52 10.42 -6.19
C THR A 29 -1.84 10.88 -7.48
N ALA A 30 -2.54 11.64 -8.30
CA ALA A 30 -1.96 12.26 -9.51
C ALA A 30 -0.77 13.17 -9.16
N ALA A 31 -0.83 13.87 -8.02
CA ALA A 31 0.25 14.73 -7.55
C ALA A 31 1.50 13.94 -7.14
N GLU A 32 1.34 12.82 -6.43
CA GLU A 32 2.45 11.94 -6.06
C GLU A 32 3.12 11.32 -7.28
N LYS A 33 2.34 10.81 -8.23
CA LYS A 33 2.86 10.27 -9.51
C LYS A 33 3.62 11.33 -10.30
N LYS A 34 3.04 12.54 -10.39
CA LYS A 34 3.70 13.66 -11.06
C LYS A 34 5.00 14.07 -10.37
N MET A 35 5.02 14.15 -9.04
CA MET A 35 6.23 14.46 -8.28
C MET A 35 7.33 13.44 -8.55
N ILE A 36 7.04 12.14 -8.49
CA ILE A 36 8.02 11.09 -8.80
C ILE A 36 8.56 11.27 -10.23
N SER A 37 7.67 11.45 -11.21
CA SER A 37 8.04 11.62 -12.61
C SER A 37 8.94 12.86 -12.83
N ASP A 38 8.55 14.00 -12.28
CA ASP A 38 9.29 15.26 -12.44
C ASP A 38 10.68 15.20 -11.80
N VAL A 39 10.77 14.63 -10.59
CA VAL A 39 12.04 14.48 -9.86
C VAL A 39 12.95 13.50 -10.60
N CYS A 40 12.43 12.35 -11.04
CA CYS A 40 13.20 11.42 -11.86
C CYS A 40 13.74 12.08 -13.13
N ALA A 41 12.89 12.75 -13.88
CA ALA A 41 13.30 13.44 -15.10
C ALA A 41 14.41 14.49 -14.84
N ALA A 42 14.28 15.27 -13.77
CA ALA A 42 15.25 16.31 -13.42
C ALA A 42 16.61 15.74 -12.99
N PHE A 43 16.60 14.70 -12.14
CA PHE A 43 17.83 14.10 -11.62
C PHE A 43 18.53 13.24 -12.67
N HIS A 44 17.80 12.42 -13.41
CA HIS A 44 18.37 11.60 -14.48
C HIS A 44 18.98 12.45 -15.61
N LYS A 45 18.35 13.58 -15.95
CA LYS A 45 18.96 14.54 -16.90
C LYS A 45 20.32 15.05 -16.43
N ALA A 46 20.56 15.08 -15.12
CA ALA A 46 21.83 15.49 -14.52
C ALA A 46 22.76 14.31 -14.23
N GLY A 47 22.42 13.09 -14.64
CA GLY A 47 23.19 11.87 -14.35
C GLY A 47 23.14 11.43 -12.88
N LYS A 48 22.10 11.87 -12.13
CA LYS A 48 21.94 11.65 -10.68
C LYS A 48 20.84 10.64 -10.40
N LYS A 49 20.75 10.20 -9.16
CA LYS A 49 19.89 9.09 -8.71
C LYS A 49 18.66 9.56 -7.95
N VAL A 50 17.61 8.75 -8.00
CA VAL A 50 16.35 8.97 -7.27
C VAL A 50 15.98 7.69 -6.50
N ILE A 51 15.73 7.84 -5.21
CA ILE A 51 15.28 6.78 -4.33
C ILE A 51 13.89 7.14 -3.79
N VAL A 52 12.96 6.20 -3.83
CA VAL A 52 11.66 6.33 -3.18
C VAL A 52 11.64 5.48 -1.91
N VAL A 53 11.24 6.08 -0.80
CA VAL A 53 11.00 5.38 0.48
C VAL A 53 9.51 5.32 0.72
N LEU A 54 9.00 4.09 0.87
CA LEU A 54 7.60 3.82 1.15
C LEU A 54 7.41 3.64 2.67
N ASN A 55 6.74 4.58 3.30
CA ASN A 55 6.21 4.47 4.66
C ASN A 55 4.70 4.21 4.57
N VAL A 56 4.34 2.96 4.33
CA VAL A 56 2.98 2.52 4.02
C VAL A 56 2.56 1.38 4.91
N CYS A 57 1.29 1.33 5.27
CA CYS A 57 0.73 0.30 6.15
C CYS A 57 0.43 -1.02 5.43
N GLY A 58 0.45 -1.04 4.11
CA GLY A 58 0.12 -2.21 3.31
C GLY A 58 0.53 -2.01 1.86
N VAL A 59 0.20 -2.98 1.02
CA VAL A 59 0.51 -2.95 -0.40
C VAL A 59 -0.13 -1.74 -1.09
N ILE A 60 0.60 -1.14 -2.01
CA ILE A 60 0.13 -0.06 -2.89
C ILE A 60 0.40 -0.42 -4.36
N GLU A 61 -0.30 0.22 -5.27
CA GLU A 61 -0.03 0.10 -6.70
C GLU A 61 1.34 0.68 -7.02
N THR A 62 2.18 -0.11 -7.68
CA THR A 62 3.54 0.29 -8.03
C THR A 62 3.80 0.26 -9.54
N LYS A 63 3.03 -0.52 -10.28
CA LYS A 63 3.25 -0.76 -11.70
C LYS A 63 3.32 0.51 -12.55
N SER A 64 2.51 1.52 -12.20
CA SER A 64 2.40 2.75 -12.99
C SER A 64 3.58 3.73 -12.80
N TRP A 65 4.44 3.55 -11.80
CA TRP A 65 5.48 4.52 -11.46
C TRP A 65 6.86 3.93 -11.11
N ILE A 66 6.91 2.62 -10.78
CA ILE A 66 8.13 1.98 -10.26
C ILE A 66 9.30 1.98 -11.25
N GLY A 67 9.03 2.10 -12.53
CA GLY A 67 10.08 2.21 -13.55
C GLY A 67 10.81 3.56 -13.59
N GLY A 68 10.36 4.55 -12.80
CA GLY A 68 10.98 5.87 -12.75
C GLY A 68 12.19 5.93 -11.81
N PRO A 69 12.07 5.66 -10.51
CA PRO A 69 13.16 5.75 -9.56
C PRO A 69 14.23 4.67 -9.78
N ASP A 70 15.46 4.94 -9.34
CA ASP A 70 16.58 3.99 -9.40
C ASP A 70 16.48 2.90 -8.31
N ALA A 71 15.84 3.23 -7.18
CA ALA A 71 15.58 2.29 -6.10
C ALA A 71 14.29 2.64 -5.35
N VAL A 72 13.65 1.61 -4.81
CA VAL A 72 12.50 1.75 -3.92
C VAL A 72 12.76 0.95 -2.65
N LEU A 73 12.67 1.61 -1.51
CA LEU A 73 12.81 1.01 -0.18
C LEU A 73 11.44 1.00 0.51
N THR A 74 10.95 -0.18 0.87
CA THR A 74 9.72 -0.33 1.64
C THR A 74 10.06 -0.50 3.11
N SER A 75 9.78 0.53 3.91
CA SER A 75 10.00 0.53 5.36
C SER A 75 8.77 0.11 6.15
N TRP A 76 7.62 -0.04 5.49
CA TRP A 76 6.33 -0.29 6.15
C TRP A 76 6.03 0.77 7.21
N LEU A 77 5.62 0.36 8.41
CA LEU A 77 5.44 1.20 9.58
C LEU A 77 6.56 0.90 10.57
N PRO A 78 7.73 1.54 10.45
CA PRO A 78 8.96 1.09 11.10
C PRO A 78 9.08 1.44 12.59
N GLY A 79 8.07 2.12 13.15
CA GLY A 79 8.04 2.48 14.57
C GLY A 79 9.00 3.62 14.95
N GLN A 80 9.36 3.67 16.23
CA GLN A 80 10.09 4.79 16.83
C GLN A 80 11.48 5.01 16.20
N GLU A 81 12.22 3.95 15.89
CA GLU A 81 13.56 4.03 15.31
C GLU A 81 13.58 4.02 13.78
N GLY A 82 12.42 4.20 13.15
CA GLY A 82 12.25 4.11 11.71
C GLY A 82 13.15 5.04 10.91
N GLY A 83 13.31 6.28 11.36
CA GLY A 83 14.22 7.24 10.73
C GLY A 83 15.67 6.79 10.75
N ASN A 84 16.16 6.30 11.89
CA ASN A 84 17.52 5.79 12.04
C ASN A 84 17.73 4.54 11.17
N SER A 85 16.81 3.58 11.20
CA SER A 85 16.87 2.36 10.41
C SER A 85 16.89 2.63 8.91
N VAL A 86 16.04 3.53 8.42
CA VAL A 86 16.06 3.95 7.01
C VAL A 86 17.38 4.62 6.64
N CYS A 87 17.91 5.50 7.50
CA CYS A 87 19.20 6.14 7.28
C CYS A 87 20.35 5.11 7.22
N ASP A 88 20.36 4.13 8.09
CA ASP A 88 21.39 3.08 8.12
C ASP A 88 21.41 2.28 6.81
N ILE A 89 20.24 1.97 6.24
CA ILE A 89 20.12 1.33 4.92
C ILE A 89 20.59 2.26 3.80
N LEU A 90 20.10 3.51 3.78
CA LEU A 90 20.40 4.46 2.70
C LEU A 90 21.88 4.87 2.67
N THR A 91 22.55 4.87 3.80
CA THR A 91 23.98 5.17 3.91
C THR A 91 24.88 3.95 3.71
N GLY A 92 24.31 2.75 3.58
CA GLY A 92 25.06 1.50 3.42
C GLY A 92 25.70 1.00 4.70
N LYS A 93 25.33 1.53 5.87
CA LYS A 93 25.78 1.03 7.17
C LYS A 93 25.20 -0.36 7.44
N GLU A 94 23.94 -0.57 7.01
CA GLU A 94 23.25 -1.85 7.08
C GLU A 94 22.75 -2.27 5.70
N THR A 95 22.74 -3.57 5.42
CA THR A 95 22.20 -4.13 4.19
C THR A 95 20.74 -4.54 4.38
N PRO A 96 19.80 -4.13 3.49
CA PRO A 96 18.43 -4.56 3.59
C PRO A 96 18.32 -6.08 3.40
N SER A 97 17.89 -6.79 4.44
CA SER A 97 17.75 -8.25 4.45
C SER A 97 16.31 -8.73 4.43
N GLY A 98 15.34 -7.82 4.60
CA GLY A 98 13.92 -8.12 4.54
C GLY A 98 13.48 -8.65 3.18
N ARG A 99 12.39 -9.42 3.20
CA ARG A 99 11.68 -9.87 1.99
C ARG A 99 10.24 -9.39 2.06
N LEU A 100 9.64 -9.18 0.92
CA LEU A 100 8.21 -8.83 0.87
C LEU A 100 7.39 -10.02 1.40
N PRO A 101 6.57 -9.82 2.44
CA PRO A 101 5.80 -10.91 3.06
C PRO A 101 4.56 -11.30 2.24
N MET A 102 4.25 -10.55 1.19
CA MET A 102 3.06 -10.72 0.38
C MET A 102 3.34 -10.38 -1.08
N THR A 103 2.53 -10.94 -1.97
CA THR A 103 2.56 -10.61 -3.40
C THR A 103 1.95 -9.23 -3.63
N TRP A 104 2.57 -8.44 -4.50
CA TRP A 104 2.09 -7.11 -4.87
C TRP A 104 1.34 -7.19 -6.21
N PRO A 105 0.01 -7.00 -6.22
CA PRO A 105 -0.79 -7.05 -7.44
C PRO A 105 -0.50 -5.85 -8.34
N VAL A 106 -0.78 -6.00 -9.63
CA VAL A 106 -0.76 -4.88 -10.58
C VAL A 106 -1.94 -3.95 -10.35
N SER A 107 -3.10 -4.52 -10.05
CA SER A 107 -4.34 -3.80 -9.77
C SER A 107 -5.00 -4.35 -8.52
N TYR A 108 -5.76 -3.52 -7.81
CA TYR A 108 -6.59 -3.98 -6.70
C TYR A 108 -7.60 -5.05 -7.14
N ASN A 109 -8.08 -4.97 -8.39
CA ASN A 109 -9.00 -5.95 -8.96
C ASN A 109 -8.39 -7.35 -9.12
N ASP A 110 -7.06 -7.47 -9.05
CA ASP A 110 -6.34 -8.75 -9.13
C ASP A 110 -6.24 -9.47 -7.77
N VAL A 111 -6.70 -8.83 -6.68
CA VAL A 111 -6.71 -9.41 -5.34
C VAL A 111 -7.83 -10.44 -5.24
N PRO A 112 -7.54 -11.72 -4.92
CA PRO A 112 -8.54 -12.78 -4.93
C PRO A 112 -9.67 -12.55 -3.93
N SER A 113 -9.35 -12.05 -2.74
CA SER A 113 -10.31 -11.77 -1.66
C SER A 113 -11.07 -10.44 -1.82
N LYS A 114 -10.88 -9.70 -2.91
CA LYS A 114 -11.52 -8.40 -3.11
C LYS A 114 -13.05 -8.45 -2.96
N ALA A 115 -13.67 -9.51 -3.49
CA ALA A 115 -15.13 -9.66 -3.44
C ALA A 115 -15.66 -9.86 -2.02
N ASP A 116 -14.83 -10.40 -1.13
CA ASP A 116 -15.19 -10.68 0.25
C ASP A 116 -14.95 -9.46 1.18
N PHE A 117 -14.18 -8.49 0.70
CA PHE A 117 -13.79 -7.28 1.43
C PHE A 117 -13.95 -6.04 0.52
N PRO A 118 -15.17 -5.55 0.31
CA PRO A 118 -15.40 -4.34 -0.48
C PRO A 118 -14.74 -3.13 0.20
N THR A 119 -14.08 -2.30 -0.61
CA THR A 119 -13.48 -1.05 -0.11
C THR A 119 -14.53 0.04 0.08
N PRO A 120 -14.23 1.10 0.86
CA PRO A 120 -15.13 2.24 1.00
C PRO A 120 -15.50 2.92 -0.33
N ASP A 121 -14.65 2.83 -1.36
CA ASP A 121 -14.96 3.33 -2.71
C ASP A 121 -16.08 2.53 -3.41
N GLU A 122 -16.38 1.33 -2.91
CA GLU A 122 -17.32 0.38 -3.52
C GLU A 122 -18.63 0.23 -2.73
N ILE A 123 -18.70 0.80 -1.53
CA ILE A 123 -19.91 0.82 -0.70
C ILE A 123 -20.58 2.19 -0.79
N SER A 124 -21.90 2.19 -0.77
CA SER A 124 -22.66 3.44 -0.73
C SER A 124 -22.62 4.10 0.64
N ASP A 125 -22.86 5.41 0.69
CA ASP A 125 -22.96 6.15 1.95
C ASP A 125 -24.02 5.57 2.89
N ASP A 126 -25.13 5.04 2.34
CA ASP A 126 -26.20 4.40 3.12
C ASP A 126 -25.70 3.09 3.76
N GLN A 127 -24.94 2.28 3.02
CA GLN A 127 -24.35 1.06 3.54
C GLN A 127 -23.30 1.37 4.62
N LEU A 128 -22.48 2.40 4.41
CA LEU A 128 -21.51 2.85 5.40
C LEU A 128 -22.22 3.35 6.69
N LEU A 129 -23.28 4.15 6.51
CA LEU A 129 -24.06 4.67 7.65
C LEU A 129 -24.75 3.54 8.43
N GLU A 130 -25.26 2.51 7.76
CA GLU A 130 -25.87 1.35 8.41
C GLU A 130 -24.84 0.53 9.19
N ALA A 131 -23.64 0.32 8.63
CA ALA A 131 -22.54 -0.33 9.32
C ALA A 131 -22.12 0.46 10.58
N LEU A 132 -22.02 1.79 10.48
CA LEU A 132 -21.70 2.65 11.63
C LEU A 132 -22.80 2.64 12.71
N LYS A 133 -24.07 2.58 12.34
CA LYS A 133 -25.19 2.43 13.28
C LYS A 133 -25.10 1.09 14.03
N GLY A 134 -24.83 -0.01 13.31
CA GLY A 134 -24.61 -1.32 13.91
C GLY A 134 -23.48 -1.31 14.94
N PHE A 135 -22.41 -0.59 14.67
CA PHE A 135 -21.28 -0.41 15.60
C PHE A 135 -21.67 0.40 16.85
N ALA A 136 -22.47 1.45 16.68
CA ALA A 136 -22.98 2.26 17.79
C ALA A 136 -23.96 1.48 18.67
N ASP A 137 -24.85 0.70 18.07
CA ASP A 137 -25.83 -0.15 18.78
C ASP A 137 -25.16 -1.18 19.66
N VAL A 138 -24.04 -1.80 19.22
CA VAL A 138 -23.28 -2.77 20.03
C VAL A 138 -22.64 -2.12 21.25
N ARG A 139 -22.16 -0.89 21.13
CA ARG A 139 -21.57 -0.16 22.26
C ARG A 139 -22.59 0.27 23.30
N THR A 140 -23.86 0.46 22.90
CA THR A 140 -24.91 0.99 23.78
C THR A 140 -25.84 -0.07 24.35
N SER A 141 -26.10 -1.18 23.64
CA SER A 141 -27.07 -2.20 24.05
C SER A 141 -26.45 -3.39 24.76
N GLY A 142 -25.17 -3.63 24.63
CA GLY A 142 -24.50 -4.84 25.14
C GLY A 142 -24.95 -6.14 24.47
N GLU A 143 -25.92 -6.09 23.55
CA GLU A 143 -26.34 -7.22 22.75
C GLU A 143 -25.44 -7.35 21.52
N ARG A 144 -24.86 -8.55 21.35
CA ARG A 144 -24.20 -8.91 20.08
C ARG A 144 -25.27 -9.17 19.01
N LYS A 145 -25.60 -8.15 18.24
CA LYS A 145 -26.30 -8.39 16.97
C LYS A 145 -25.36 -9.15 16.04
N ASN A 146 -25.90 -10.03 15.19
CA ASN A 146 -25.15 -10.67 14.13
C ASN A 146 -24.51 -9.58 13.29
N PHE A 147 -23.20 -9.45 13.41
CA PHE A 147 -22.43 -8.73 12.44
C PHE A 147 -22.44 -9.54 11.14
N ASP A 148 -22.46 -8.85 10.02
CA ASP A 148 -22.23 -9.50 8.74
C ASP A 148 -20.95 -10.32 8.85
N TYR A 149 -21.03 -11.57 8.45
CA TYR A 149 -19.87 -12.45 8.44
C TYR A 149 -19.17 -12.32 7.09
N THR A 150 -17.87 -12.47 7.10
CA THR A 150 -17.07 -12.55 5.91
C THR A 150 -16.75 -13.98 5.59
N GLU A 151 -17.01 -14.40 4.36
CA GLU A 151 -16.63 -15.72 3.86
C GLU A 151 -15.25 -15.63 3.17
N TYR A 152 -14.34 -16.49 3.63
CA TYR A 152 -13.02 -16.61 3.01
C TYR A 152 -13.07 -17.68 1.91
N ASN A 153 -13.35 -17.25 0.68
CA ASN A 153 -13.56 -18.15 -0.45
C ASN A 153 -12.26 -18.56 -1.15
N ASP A 154 -11.12 -18.01 -0.76
CA ASP A 154 -9.82 -18.27 -1.40
C ASP A 154 -9.34 -19.72 -1.29
N GLY A 155 -9.77 -20.45 -0.27
CA GLY A 155 -9.29 -21.82 0.01
C GLY A 155 -7.77 -21.82 0.19
N ILE A 156 -7.07 -22.64 -0.60
CA ILE A 156 -5.60 -22.71 -0.60
C ILE A 156 -4.95 -21.65 -1.48
N TYR A 157 -5.74 -20.90 -2.25
CA TYR A 157 -5.24 -19.94 -3.24
C TYR A 157 -5.05 -18.55 -2.64
N VAL A 158 -4.26 -18.47 -1.56
CA VAL A 158 -3.93 -17.20 -0.90
C VAL A 158 -2.56 -16.72 -1.37
N GLY A 159 -2.44 -15.41 -1.61
CA GLY A 159 -1.19 -14.76 -1.99
C GLY A 159 -0.57 -15.35 -3.26
N TYR A 160 0.73 -15.61 -3.25
CA TYR A 160 1.46 -16.10 -4.43
C TYR A 160 0.88 -17.37 -5.06
N ARG A 161 0.22 -18.23 -4.27
CA ARG A 161 -0.42 -19.46 -4.79
C ARG A 161 -1.51 -19.12 -5.80
N TYR A 162 -2.32 -18.10 -5.51
CA TYR A 162 -3.33 -17.63 -6.44
C TYR A 162 -2.68 -17.09 -7.73
N TYR A 163 -1.81 -16.13 -7.61
CA TYR A 163 -1.20 -15.45 -8.75
C TYR A 163 -0.46 -16.42 -9.66
N THR A 164 0.34 -17.33 -9.07
CA THR A 164 1.09 -18.35 -9.84
C THR A 164 0.14 -19.35 -10.50
N THR A 165 -0.83 -19.89 -9.77
CA THR A 165 -1.72 -20.96 -10.31
C THR A 165 -2.68 -20.43 -11.35
N LYS A 166 -3.19 -19.20 -11.16
CA LYS A 166 -4.12 -18.57 -12.11
C LYS A 166 -3.43 -17.74 -13.18
N ASN A 167 -2.11 -17.71 -13.17
CA ASN A 167 -1.28 -16.93 -14.10
C ASN A 167 -1.65 -15.44 -14.14
N VAL A 168 -1.92 -14.86 -12.97
CA VAL A 168 -2.27 -13.43 -12.81
C VAL A 168 -0.98 -12.62 -12.70
N PRO A 169 -0.79 -11.55 -13.51
CA PRO A 169 0.40 -10.72 -13.45
C PRO A 169 0.57 -10.04 -12.08
N VAL A 170 1.82 -9.91 -11.65
CA VAL A 170 2.18 -9.23 -10.40
C VAL A 170 3.20 -8.13 -10.64
N SER A 171 3.25 -7.16 -9.75
CA SER A 171 4.33 -6.17 -9.72
C SER A 171 5.59 -6.73 -9.06
N TYR A 172 5.37 -7.50 -7.99
CA TYR A 172 6.40 -8.21 -7.22
C TYR A 172 5.80 -9.46 -6.58
#